data_5278a4c89264088797309f7834f94a0e
#
_entry.id   5278a4c89264088797309f7834f94a0e
#
_cell.length_a   1.000
_cell.length_b   1.000
_cell.length_c   1.000
_cell.angle_alpha   90.00
_cell.angle_beta   90.00
_cell.angle_gamma   90.00
#
_symmetry.space_group_name_H-M   'P 1'
#
loop_
_entity.id
_entity.type
_entity.pdbx_description
1 polymer ?
#
loop_
_entity_poly.entity_id
_entity_poly.type
_entity_poly.pdbx_seq_one_letter_code
_entity_poly.pdbx_strand_id
1 'polypeptide(L)'
;MKNAIIVVSGGLDSVVTSYYVKYKLDYNNLLFLFFNYKQRAIKEEEYCVKKIAKKLNAKYKKIDISWLNDISTAFINKQGKTPITKEKDLEDGTKDILNWWVPCRNSIFLINALAHAEFEYLKNKEKYDIFIGLKNEGQVHMKDTTEKFIEKMNELAEEATNDGNYKVLAPLIKLDKTDVVKLGKELKVPFELTYSCYIQNGFNKKIPIHCGTCLNCMLRKKGFYWSGIQDPSFYRSP
;
A
#
# COMPACT_ATOMS: atom_id res chain seq x y z
N MET A 1 -20.25 -15.95 -1.97
CA MET A 1 -19.79 -14.54 -1.95
C MET A 1 -18.29 -14.59 -1.84
N LYS A 2 -17.54 -13.77 -2.62
CA LYS A 2 -16.08 -13.73 -2.53
C LYS A 2 -15.65 -12.79 -1.41
N ASN A 3 -14.76 -13.24 -0.53
CA ASN A 3 -14.24 -12.47 0.60
C ASN A 3 -12.78 -12.12 0.36
N ALA A 4 -12.38 -10.89 0.67
CA ALA A 4 -11.00 -10.44 0.53
C ALA A 4 -10.49 -9.76 1.80
N ILE A 5 -9.28 -10.11 2.20
CA ILE A 5 -8.46 -9.31 3.09
C ILE A 5 -7.53 -8.46 2.22
N ILE A 6 -7.52 -7.15 2.43
CA ILE A 6 -6.66 -6.25 1.68
C ILE A 6 -5.72 -5.54 2.64
N VAL A 7 -4.41 -5.68 2.40
CA VAL A 7 -3.37 -4.93 3.08
C VAL A 7 -3.37 -3.51 2.52
N VAL A 8 -3.78 -2.53 3.33
CA VAL A 8 -3.97 -1.16 2.88
C VAL A 8 -3.08 -0.18 3.63
N SER A 9 -2.39 0.68 2.91
CA SER A 9 -1.59 1.78 3.46
C SER A 9 -2.25 3.16 3.32
N GLY A 10 -3.36 3.25 2.57
CA GLY A 10 -3.95 4.54 2.17
C GLY A 10 -3.20 5.24 1.03
N GLY A 11 -2.10 4.67 0.55
CA GLY A 11 -1.38 5.11 -0.63
C GLY A 11 -2.11 4.77 -1.93
N LEU A 12 -1.71 5.44 -3.02
CA LEU A 12 -2.32 5.31 -4.34
C LEU A 12 -2.49 3.84 -4.76
N ASP A 13 -1.42 3.05 -4.69
CA ASP A 13 -1.40 1.67 -5.18
C ASP A 13 -2.37 0.76 -4.38
N SER A 14 -2.36 0.86 -3.05
CA SER A 14 -3.23 0.05 -2.19
C SER A 14 -4.71 0.43 -2.34
N VAL A 15 -5.00 1.72 -2.58
CA VAL A 15 -6.37 2.18 -2.82
C VAL A 15 -6.86 1.73 -4.19
N VAL A 16 -6.04 1.85 -5.25
CA VAL A 16 -6.39 1.34 -6.59
C VAL A 16 -6.61 -0.17 -6.55
N THR A 17 -5.74 -0.92 -5.84
CA THR A 17 -5.94 -2.36 -5.59
C THR A 17 -7.29 -2.63 -4.93
N SER A 18 -7.68 -1.86 -3.92
CA SER A 18 -8.96 -2.05 -3.23
C SER A 18 -10.17 -1.87 -4.15
N TYR A 19 -10.13 -0.87 -5.03
CA TYR A 19 -11.15 -0.64 -6.04
C TYR A 19 -11.15 -1.73 -7.12
N TYR A 20 -9.98 -2.17 -7.56
CA TYR A 20 -9.85 -3.26 -8.52
C TYR A 20 -10.43 -4.56 -7.97
N VAL A 21 -10.09 -4.94 -6.75
CA VAL A 21 -10.62 -6.12 -6.07
C VAL A 21 -12.14 -6.05 -5.96
N LYS A 22 -12.68 -4.89 -5.59
CA LYS A 22 -14.13 -4.69 -5.45
C LYS A 22 -14.87 -4.76 -6.79
N TYR A 23 -14.41 -4.03 -7.80
CA TYR A 23 -15.20 -3.75 -9.01
C TYR A 23 -14.80 -4.57 -10.24
N LYS A 24 -13.54 -5.07 -10.30
CA LYS A 24 -13.09 -5.91 -11.44
C LYS A 24 -13.05 -7.39 -11.07
N LEU A 25 -12.70 -7.73 -9.83
CA LEU A 25 -12.64 -9.12 -9.38
C LEU A 25 -13.92 -9.57 -8.64
N ASP A 26 -14.83 -8.65 -8.36
CA ASP A 26 -16.16 -8.88 -7.74
C ASP A 26 -16.08 -9.50 -6.33
N TYR A 27 -15.14 -8.99 -5.51
CA TYR A 27 -15.10 -9.32 -4.10
C TYR A 27 -16.00 -8.35 -3.31
N ASN A 28 -17.04 -8.87 -2.67
CA ASN A 28 -18.06 -8.04 -2.05
C ASN A 28 -17.90 -7.89 -0.55
N ASN A 29 -17.30 -8.85 0.15
CA ASN A 29 -16.98 -8.79 1.56
C ASN A 29 -15.49 -8.45 1.74
N LEU A 30 -15.20 -7.21 2.11
CA LEU A 30 -13.84 -6.70 2.21
C LEU A 30 -13.46 -6.46 3.68
N LEU A 31 -12.29 -6.94 4.09
CA LEU A 31 -11.62 -6.61 5.35
C LEU A 31 -10.31 -5.87 5.04
N PHE A 32 -10.22 -4.62 5.44
CA PHE A 32 -9.02 -3.80 5.34
C PHE A 32 -8.16 -3.99 6.59
N LEU A 33 -6.91 -4.40 6.40
CA LEU A 33 -5.88 -4.41 7.43
C LEU A 33 -4.94 -3.22 7.22
N PHE A 34 -4.94 -2.30 8.17
CA PHE A 34 -4.03 -1.16 8.24
C PHE A 34 -3.01 -1.38 9.35
N PHE A 35 -1.73 -1.22 9.05
CA PHE A 35 -0.65 -1.51 9.98
C PHE A 35 -0.07 -0.23 10.58
N ASN A 36 0.02 -0.20 11.92
CA ASN A 36 0.76 0.81 12.66
C ASN A 36 2.16 0.27 12.99
N TYR A 37 3.18 0.73 12.29
CA TYR A 37 4.58 0.47 12.58
C TYR A 37 5.35 1.76 12.91
N LYS A 38 4.65 2.74 13.50
CA LYS A 38 5.14 4.09 13.83
C LYS A 38 5.70 4.84 12.61
N GLN A 39 5.11 4.62 11.44
CA GLN A 39 5.40 5.44 10.26
C GLN A 39 4.99 6.89 10.49
N ARG A 40 5.82 7.82 9.99
CA ARG A 40 5.62 9.27 10.19
C ARG A 40 4.28 9.78 9.67
N ALA A 41 3.79 9.19 8.58
CA ALA A 41 2.55 9.57 7.90
C ALA A 41 1.29 8.87 8.44
N ILE A 42 1.38 8.19 9.58
CA ILE A 42 0.31 7.31 10.09
C ILE A 42 -1.07 8.00 10.17
N LYS A 43 -1.12 9.28 10.53
CA LYS A 43 -2.39 10.02 10.69
C LYS A 43 -3.10 10.22 9.36
N GLU A 44 -2.36 10.65 8.35
CA GLU A 44 -2.87 10.90 7.00
C GLU A 44 -3.22 9.58 6.30
N GLU A 45 -2.37 8.58 6.43
CA GLU A 45 -2.61 7.23 5.90
C GLU A 45 -3.87 6.61 6.48
N GLU A 46 -3.98 6.55 7.82
CA GLU A 46 -5.14 5.99 8.51
C GLU A 46 -6.44 6.74 8.14
N TYR A 47 -6.36 8.07 8.03
CA TYR A 47 -7.50 8.88 7.59
C TYR A 47 -7.97 8.45 6.20
N CYS A 48 -7.06 8.33 5.23
CA CYS A 48 -7.39 7.89 3.88
C CYS A 48 -8.00 6.48 3.88
N VAL A 49 -7.38 5.53 4.59
CA VAL A 49 -7.88 4.15 4.69
C VAL A 49 -9.31 4.12 5.23
N LYS A 50 -9.60 4.84 6.33
CA LYS A 50 -10.96 4.90 6.90
C LYS A 50 -11.98 5.49 5.94
N LYS A 51 -11.60 6.53 5.18
CA LYS A 51 -12.48 7.13 4.16
C LYS A 51 -12.77 6.17 3.01
N ILE A 52 -11.75 5.46 2.52
CA ILE A 52 -11.89 4.46 1.46
C ILE A 52 -12.69 3.25 1.96
N ALA A 53 -12.42 2.76 3.16
CA ALA A 53 -13.20 1.66 3.76
C ALA A 53 -14.70 2.00 3.81
N LYS A 54 -15.05 3.23 4.24
CA LYS A 54 -16.44 3.69 4.22
C LYS A 54 -17.04 3.71 2.81
N LYS A 55 -16.30 4.21 1.81
CA LYS A 55 -16.78 4.28 0.41
C LYS A 55 -16.99 2.89 -0.22
N LEU A 56 -16.16 1.92 0.13
CA LEU A 56 -16.23 0.56 -0.40
C LEU A 56 -17.08 -0.39 0.47
N ASN A 57 -17.66 0.11 1.58
CA ASN A 57 -18.36 -0.70 2.59
C ASN A 57 -17.49 -1.87 3.08
N ALA A 58 -16.20 -1.58 3.35
CA ALA A 58 -15.25 -2.54 3.86
C ALA A 58 -15.16 -2.47 5.39
N LYS A 59 -15.01 -3.62 6.05
CA LYS A 59 -14.59 -3.68 7.45
C LYS A 59 -13.18 -3.14 7.58
N TYR A 60 -12.85 -2.47 8.67
CA TYR A 60 -11.53 -1.90 8.93
C TYR A 60 -10.96 -2.43 10.23
N LYS A 61 -9.70 -2.86 10.19
CA LYS A 61 -8.97 -3.27 11.38
C LYS A 61 -7.57 -2.66 11.35
N LYS A 62 -7.17 -2.03 12.47
CA LYS A 62 -5.81 -1.54 12.69
C LYS A 62 -5.02 -2.60 13.46
N ILE A 63 -3.86 -2.95 12.92
CA ILE A 63 -2.91 -3.89 13.52
C ILE A 63 -1.73 -3.11 14.06
N ASP A 64 -1.42 -3.26 15.32
CA ASP A 64 -0.25 -2.64 15.93
C ASP A 64 0.96 -3.57 15.85
N ILE A 65 1.97 -3.12 15.14
CA ILE A 65 3.28 -3.74 15.00
C ILE A 65 4.37 -2.69 15.22
N SER A 66 4.13 -1.78 16.17
CA SER A 66 4.97 -0.61 16.45
C SER A 66 6.41 -0.96 16.82
N TRP A 67 6.66 -2.19 17.27
CA TRP A 67 7.99 -2.74 17.52
C TRP A 67 8.91 -2.71 16.27
N LEU A 68 8.36 -2.73 15.05
CA LEU A 68 9.15 -2.59 13.82
C LEU A 68 9.95 -1.27 13.76
N ASN A 69 9.46 -0.22 14.40
CA ASN A 69 10.20 1.04 14.49
C ASN A 69 11.53 0.87 15.25
N ASP A 70 11.58 -0.02 16.23
CA ASP A 70 12.74 -0.17 17.10
C ASP A 70 13.90 -0.86 16.38
N ILE A 71 13.60 -1.67 15.37
CA ILE A 71 14.56 -2.37 14.50
C ILE A 71 14.69 -1.73 13.11
N SER A 72 14.08 -0.57 12.86
CA SER A 72 14.12 0.13 11.57
C SER A 72 15.05 1.33 11.60
N THR A 73 15.86 1.48 10.55
CA THR A 73 16.66 2.70 10.29
C THR A 73 16.03 3.56 9.19
N ALA A 74 14.92 3.15 8.62
CA ALA A 74 14.27 3.80 7.49
C ALA A 74 13.75 5.20 7.82
N PHE A 75 13.86 6.14 6.89
CA PHE A 75 13.33 7.51 7.06
C PHE A 75 11.82 7.57 7.25
N ILE A 76 11.10 6.54 6.84
CA ILE A 76 9.66 6.46 7.06
C ILE A 76 9.29 6.33 8.54
N ASN A 77 10.21 5.82 9.38
CA ASN A 77 10.05 5.65 10.82
C ASN A 77 10.82 6.72 11.63
N LYS A 78 11.98 7.16 11.15
CA LYS A 78 12.87 8.04 11.92
C LYS A 78 12.46 9.49 11.82
N GLN A 79 12.55 10.20 12.94
CA GLN A 79 12.39 11.65 12.99
C GLN A 79 13.60 12.34 12.31
N GLY A 80 13.39 13.49 11.72
CA GLY A 80 14.44 14.28 11.10
C GLY A 80 14.10 14.78 9.69
N LYS A 81 15.10 15.36 9.01
CA LYS A 81 14.93 15.85 7.64
C LYS A 81 14.75 14.68 6.67
N THR A 82 13.71 14.75 5.87
CA THR A 82 13.50 13.79 4.78
C THR A 82 14.37 14.19 3.60
N PRO A 83 15.09 13.26 2.98
CA PRO A 83 15.84 13.56 1.77
C PRO A 83 14.93 14.16 0.69
N ILE A 84 15.44 15.21 0.03
CA ILE A 84 14.80 15.77 -1.16
C ILE A 84 15.26 14.92 -2.35
N THR A 85 14.32 14.27 -3.02
CA THR A 85 14.60 13.48 -4.22
C THR A 85 14.65 14.43 -5.42
N LYS A 86 15.76 14.44 -6.14
CA LYS A 86 15.90 15.17 -7.40
C LYS A 86 15.42 14.28 -8.57
N GLU A 87 15.04 14.89 -9.68
CA GLU A 87 14.53 14.16 -10.84
C GLU A 87 15.55 13.12 -11.37
N LYS A 88 16.84 13.48 -11.41
CA LYS A 88 17.94 12.57 -11.76
C LYS A 88 18.06 11.35 -10.85
N ASP A 89 17.61 11.45 -9.60
CA ASP A 89 17.69 10.37 -8.62
C ASP A 89 16.58 9.33 -8.83
N LEU A 90 15.57 9.64 -9.68
CA LEU A 90 14.51 8.71 -10.06
C LEU A 90 14.98 7.63 -11.06
N GLU A 91 16.10 7.87 -11.74
CA GLU A 91 16.68 6.93 -12.71
C GLU A 91 17.66 5.96 -12.05
N ASP A 92 18.37 6.39 -10.99
CA ASP A 92 19.31 5.58 -10.20
C ASP A 92 18.81 5.38 -8.76
N GLY A 93 17.60 4.83 -8.62
CA GLY A 93 16.97 4.63 -7.32
C GLY A 93 17.63 3.60 -6.40
N THR A 94 18.70 2.91 -6.85
CA THR A 94 19.35 1.84 -6.09
C THR A 94 20.03 2.33 -4.81
N LYS A 95 20.57 3.55 -4.80
CA LYS A 95 21.29 4.11 -3.64
C LYS A 95 20.35 4.50 -2.49
N ASP A 96 19.11 4.85 -2.80
CA ASP A 96 18.15 5.35 -1.81
C ASP A 96 17.20 4.27 -1.25
N ILE A 97 17.17 3.07 -1.84
CA ILE A 97 16.23 2.00 -1.40
C ILE A 97 16.41 1.67 0.08
N LEU A 98 17.64 1.51 0.54
CA LEU A 98 17.94 1.16 1.93
C LEU A 98 17.46 2.21 2.92
N ASN A 99 17.38 3.46 2.50
CA ASN A 99 16.88 4.57 3.30
C ASN A 99 15.37 4.46 3.60
N TRP A 100 14.65 3.69 2.78
CA TRP A 100 13.19 3.49 2.90
C TRP A 100 12.83 2.05 3.27
N TRP A 101 13.84 1.18 3.41
CA TRP A 101 13.66 -0.22 3.71
C TRP A 101 13.35 -0.44 5.20
N VAL A 102 12.16 -0.94 5.49
CA VAL A 102 11.80 -1.45 6.82
C VAL A 102 11.96 -2.97 6.79
N PRO A 103 12.79 -3.57 7.67
CA PRO A 103 13.10 -4.99 7.63
C PRO A 103 11.86 -5.87 7.60
N CYS A 104 11.77 -6.76 6.60
CA CYS A 104 10.71 -7.76 6.42
C CYS A 104 9.26 -7.23 6.47
N ARG A 105 9.04 -5.93 6.24
CA ARG A 105 7.75 -5.28 6.47
C ARG A 105 6.61 -5.94 5.70
N ASN A 106 6.76 -6.15 4.38
CA ASN A 106 5.69 -6.72 3.57
C ASN A 106 5.42 -8.20 3.92
N SER A 107 6.46 -8.97 4.29
CA SER A 107 6.30 -10.34 4.81
C SER A 107 5.49 -10.36 6.11
N ILE A 108 5.79 -9.47 7.05
CA ILE A 108 5.07 -9.35 8.33
C ILE A 108 3.60 -8.97 8.08
N PHE A 109 3.33 -8.06 7.16
CA PHE A 109 1.97 -7.69 6.78
C PHE A 109 1.20 -8.90 6.23
N LEU A 110 1.81 -9.65 5.31
CA LEU A 110 1.17 -10.80 4.67
C LEU A 110 0.98 -11.98 5.64
N ILE A 111 1.92 -12.23 6.53
CA ILE A 111 1.77 -13.26 7.57
C ILE A 111 0.62 -12.90 8.53
N ASN A 112 0.50 -11.63 8.93
CA ASN A 112 -0.65 -11.20 9.72
C ASN A 112 -1.97 -11.35 8.95
N ALA A 113 -1.99 -11.04 7.65
CA ALA A 113 -3.17 -11.22 6.82
C ALA A 113 -3.56 -12.70 6.67
N LEU A 114 -2.57 -13.60 6.52
CA LEU A 114 -2.78 -15.05 6.52
C LEU A 114 -3.38 -15.54 7.83
N ALA A 115 -2.83 -15.12 8.98
CA ALA A 115 -3.37 -15.47 10.29
C ALA A 115 -4.83 -14.98 10.47
N HIS A 116 -5.17 -13.82 9.92
CA HIS A 116 -6.55 -13.34 9.92
C HIS A 116 -7.46 -14.15 8.98
N ALA A 117 -6.99 -14.55 7.81
CA ALA A 117 -7.74 -15.39 6.88
C ALA A 117 -8.03 -16.77 7.49
N GLU A 118 -7.03 -17.37 8.12
CA GLU A 118 -7.17 -18.64 8.81
C GLU A 118 -8.12 -18.54 10.01
N PHE A 119 -8.02 -17.47 10.81
CA PHE A 119 -8.96 -17.22 11.91
C PHE A 119 -10.41 -17.15 11.44
N GLU A 120 -10.71 -16.41 10.36
CA GLU A 120 -12.06 -16.33 9.81
C GLU A 120 -12.55 -17.69 9.31
N TYR A 121 -11.68 -18.49 8.71
CA TYR A 121 -12.02 -19.84 8.28
C TYR A 121 -12.28 -20.79 9.47
N LEU A 122 -11.41 -20.78 10.47
CA LEU A 122 -11.58 -21.64 11.66
C LEU A 122 -12.87 -21.31 12.41
N LYS A 123 -13.19 -20.02 12.52
CA LYS A 123 -14.34 -19.52 13.26
C LYS A 123 -15.65 -19.63 12.49
N ASN A 124 -15.67 -19.21 11.24
CA ASN A 124 -16.90 -18.97 10.48
C ASN A 124 -16.99 -19.83 9.20
N LYS A 125 -15.95 -20.60 8.88
CA LYS A 125 -15.78 -21.34 7.61
C LYS A 125 -15.77 -20.41 6.38
N GLU A 126 -15.43 -19.13 6.58
CA GLU A 126 -15.33 -18.15 5.51
C GLU A 126 -13.90 -18.07 4.97
N LYS A 127 -13.71 -18.41 3.70
CA LYS A 127 -12.41 -18.28 3.02
C LYS A 127 -12.21 -16.86 2.51
N TYR A 128 -11.01 -16.32 2.74
CA TYR A 128 -10.58 -15.00 2.27
C TYR A 128 -9.33 -15.15 1.41
N ASP A 129 -9.35 -14.55 0.22
CA ASP A 129 -8.14 -14.29 -0.54
C ASP A 129 -7.48 -13.00 -0.02
N ILE A 130 -6.14 -12.95 -0.07
CA ILE A 130 -5.35 -11.85 0.48
C ILE A 130 -4.79 -11.01 -0.66
N PHE A 131 -4.95 -9.69 -0.57
CA PHE A 131 -4.49 -8.75 -1.58
C PHE A 131 -3.53 -7.73 -1.00
N ILE A 132 -2.50 -7.40 -1.80
CA ILE A 132 -1.53 -6.35 -1.49
C ILE A 132 -1.27 -5.48 -2.72
N GLY A 133 -1.14 -4.17 -2.52
CA GLY A 133 -0.94 -3.19 -3.58
C GLY A 133 0.54 -3.05 -3.96
N LEU A 134 1.15 -4.09 -4.51
CA LEU A 134 2.48 -4.05 -5.11
C LEU A 134 2.36 -3.75 -6.60
N LYS A 135 3.32 -2.99 -7.13
CA LYS A 135 3.41 -2.62 -8.54
C LYS A 135 4.82 -2.81 -9.09
N ASN A 136 5.00 -2.74 -10.40
CA ASN A 136 6.30 -2.72 -11.02
C ASN A 136 7.07 -1.44 -10.63
N GLU A 137 8.22 -1.62 -9.98
CA GLU A 137 9.10 -0.52 -9.54
C GLU A 137 10.16 -0.14 -10.61
N GLY A 138 10.07 -0.69 -11.83
CA GLY A 138 11.02 -0.46 -12.90
C GLY A 138 12.35 -1.17 -12.63
N GLN A 139 13.48 -0.49 -12.85
CA GLN A 139 14.84 -1.07 -12.66
C GLN A 139 15.21 -1.25 -11.17
N VAL A 140 14.48 -0.56 -10.28
CA VAL A 140 14.73 -0.59 -8.84
C VAL A 140 13.79 -1.60 -8.21
N HIS A 141 14.27 -2.81 -7.98
CA HIS A 141 13.46 -3.85 -7.35
C HIS A 141 13.76 -3.97 -5.86
N MET A 142 12.77 -3.59 -5.05
CA MET A 142 12.72 -4.09 -3.68
C MET A 142 12.37 -5.57 -3.72
N LYS A 143 13.15 -6.41 -3.04
CA LYS A 143 12.99 -7.88 -3.07
C LYS A 143 11.58 -8.33 -2.69
N ASP A 144 10.92 -7.59 -1.79
CA ASP A 144 9.58 -7.89 -1.26
C ASP A 144 8.44 -7.22 -2.03
N THR A 145 8.70 -6.79 -3.30
CA THR A 145 7.71 -6.22 -4.21
C THR A 145 7.67 -6.91 -5.58
N THR A 146 8.21 -8.13 -5.68
CA THR A 146 8.33 -8.89 -6.93
C THR A 146 7.30 -10.01 -7.05
N GLU A 147 7.05 -10.50 -8.29
CA GLU A 147 6.22 -11.69 -8.52
C GLU A 147 6.77 -12.90 -7.77
N LYS A 148 8.10 -13.09 -7.80
CA LYS A 148 8.77 -14.17 -7.07
C LYS A 148 8.53 -14.10 -5.55
N PHE A 149 8.46 -12.90 -4.98
CA PHE A 149 8.11 -12.73 -3.58
C PHE A 149 6.69 -13.22 -3.30
N ILE A 150 5.72 -12.88 -4.16
CA ILE A 150 4.33 -13.35 -4.02
C ILE A 150 4.23 -14.87 -4.18
N GLU A 151 4.96 -15.47 -5.12
CA GLU A 151 5.06 -16.93 -5.28
C GLU A 151 5.53 -17.59 -3.97
N LYS A 152 6.64 -17.08 -3.39
CA LYS A 152 7.16 -17.60 -2.13
C LYS A 152 6.23 -17.38 -0.93
N MET A 153 5.44 -16.32 -0.91
CA MET A 153 4.41 -16.12 0.11
C MET A 153 3.25 -17.11 -0.04
N ASN A 154 2.91 -17.51 -1.26
CA ASN A 154 1.90 -18.57 -1.49
C ASN A 154 2.42 -19.93 -1.07
N GLU A 155 3.69 -20.29 -1.41
CA GLU A 155 4.32 -21.53 -0.93
C GLU A 155 4.34 -21.57 0.62
N LEU A 156 4.70 -20.45 1.26
CA LEU A 156 4.66 -20.35 2.72
C LEU A 156 3.22 -20.53 3.25
N ALA A 157 2.21 -19.99 2.58
CA ALA A 157 0.83 -20.13 3.01
C ALA A 157 0.36 -21.58 2.99
N GLU A 158 0.78 -22.38 2.01
CA GLU A 158 0.49 -23.81 1.92
C GLU A 158 1.08 -24.59 3.08
N GLU A 159 2.32 -24.27 3.49
CA GLU A 159 3.05 -25.00 4.54
C GLU A 159 2.73 -24.49 5.95
N ALA A 160 2.39 -23.20 6.10
CA ALA A 160 2.28 -22.56 7.41
C ALA A 160 0.85 -22.47 7.96
N THR A 161 -0.17 -22.81 7.17
CA THR A 161 -1.57 -22.77 7.59
C THR A 161 -2.19 -24.17 7.64
N ASN A 162 -3.15 -24.37 8.55
CA ASN A 162 -3.77 -25.67 8.75
C ASN A 162 -4.56 -26.18 7.52
N ASP A 163 -5.18 -25.28 6.74
CA ASP A 163 -5.94 -25.66 5.52
C ASP A 163 -5.09 -25.51 4.24
N GLY A 164 -3.98 -24.76 4.29
CA GLY A 164 -3.03 -24.55 3.18
C GLY A 164 -3.61 -23.94 1.90
N ASN A 165 -4.82 -23.43 1.92
CA ASN A 165 -5.58 -23.06 0.73
C ASN A 165 -5.93 -21.58 0.70
N TYR A 166 -4.97 -20.72 1.03
CA TYR A 166 -5.08 -19.26 0.98
C TYR A 166 -4.26 -18.71 -0.18
N LYS A 167 -4.79 -17.69 -0.87
CA LYS A 167 -4.11 -17.04 -2.00
C LYS A 167 -3.67 -15.65 -1.62
N VAL A 168 -2.37 -15.39 -1.79
CA VAL A 168 -1.78 -14.06 -1.73
C VAL A 168 -1.65 -13.52 -3.15
N LEU A 169 -2.26 -12.38 -3.42
CA LEU A 169 -2.42 -11.81 -4.76
C LEU A 169 -1.97 -10.34 -4.79
N ALA A 170 -1.24 -9.97 -5.83
CA ALA A 170 -0.81 -8.60 -6.10
C ALA A 170 -1.23 -8.20 -7.52
N PRO A 171 -2.50 -7.79 -7.73
CA PRO A 171 -3.05 -7.64 -9.08
C PRO A 171 -2.40 -6.51 -9.90
N LEU A 172 -1.71 -5.57 -9.27
CA LEU A 172 -1.04 -4.47 -9.94
C LEU A 172 0.46 -4.74 -10.19
N ILE A 173 0.96 -5.93 -9.90
CA ILE A 173 2.41 -6.25 -9.87
C ILE A 173 3.11 -5.99 -11.20
N LYS A 174 2.40 -6.08 -12.33
CA LYS A 174 2.92 -5.83 -13.68
C LYS A 174 2.76 -4.39 -14.16
N LEU A 175 1.98 -3.59 -13.45
CA LEU A 175 1.67 -2.21 -13.82
C LEU A 175 2.73 -1.25 -13.29
N ASP A 176 3.08 -0.23 -14.08
CA ASP A 176 3.86 0.90 -13.59
C ASP A 176 2.95 1.95 -12.91
N LYS A 177 3.56 3.03 -12.40
CA LYS A 177 2.80 4.08 -11.71
C LYS A 177 1.81 4.79 -12.63
N THR A 178 2.13 4.94 -13.91
CA THR A 178 1.28 5.56 -14.92
C THR A 178 0.04 4.70 -15.19
N ASP A 179 0.23 3.40 -15.32
CA ASP A 179 -0.85 2.43 -15.52
C ASP A 179 -1.77 2.36 -14.30
N VAL A 180 -1.20 2.40 -13.10
CA VAL A 180 -1.97 2.43 -11.86
C VAL A 180 -2.86 3.68 -11.80
N VAL A 181 -2.37 4.85 -12.22
CA VAL A 181 -3.18 6.07 -12.28
C VAL A 181 -4.30 5.94 -13.32
N LYS A 182 -4.01 5.44 -14.52
CA LYS A 182 -5.02 5.22 -15.57
C LYS A 182 -6.12 4.26 -15.10
N LEU A 183 -5.73 3.12 -14.53
CA LEU A 183 -6.66 2.15 -13.95
C LEU A 183 -7.48 2.77 -12.81
N GLY A 184 -6.86 3.55 -11.94
CA GLY A 184 -7.56 4.26 -10.86
C GLY A 184 -8.60 5.26 -11.39
N LYS A 185 -8.30 5.95 -12.49
CA LYS A 185 -9.26 6.85 -13.18
C LYS A 185 -10.45 6.07 -13.73
N GLU A 186 -10.20 4.95 -14.41
CA GLU A 186 -11.25 4.05 -14.94
C GLU A 186 -12.18 3.58 -13.81
N LEU A 187 -11.59 3.16 -12.68
CA LEU A 187 -12.31 2.68 -11.50
C LEU A 187 -12.95 3.81 -10.66
N LYS A 188 -12.80 5.06 -11.06
CA LYS A 188 -13.30 6.25 -10.34
C LYS A 188 -12.77 6.33 -8.90
N VAL A 189 -11.49 6.01 -8.72
CA VAL A 189 -10.79 6.14 -7.43
C VAL A 189 -10.75 7.63 -7.04
N PRO A 190 -11.13 8.00 -5.81
CA PRO A 190 -11.02 9.37 -5.32
C PRO A 190 -9.55 9.65 -4.94
N PHE A 191 -8.75 10.06 -5.91
CA PHE A 191 -7.31 10.27 -5.76
C PHE A 191 -6.94 11.29 -4.66
N GLU A 192 -7.81 12.25 -4.38
CA GLU A 192 -7.68 13.21 -3.28
C GLU A 192 -7.71 12.54 -1.90
N LEU A 193 -8.24 11.32 -1.81
CA LEU A 193 -8.25 10.49 -0.60
C LEU A 193 -7.16 9.42 -0.61
N THR A 194 -6.07 9.62 -1.35
CA THR A 194 -4.90 8.75 -1.34
C THR A 194 -3.68 9.51 -0.84
N TYR A 195 -2.85 8.89 0.01
CA TYR A 195 -1.69 9.52 0.59
C TYR A 195 -0.41 8.77 0.28
N SER A 196 0.43 9.34 -0.59
CA SER A 196 1.70 8.73 -1.02
C SER A 196 2.93 9.27 -0.28
N CYS A 197 2.80 10.37 0.45
CA CYS A 197 3.92 11.02 1.10
C CYS A 197 4.44 10.22 2.31
N TYR A 198 5.76 10.17 2.49
CA TYR A 198 6.39 9.46 3.61
C TYR A 198 6.38 10.22 4.93
N ILE A 199 5.99 11.50 4.94
CA ILE A 199 6.02 12.33 6.13
C ILE A 199 4.67 12.95 6.43
N GLN A 200 4.44 13.25 7.71
CA GLN A 200 3.25 13.95 8.15
C GLN A 200 3.29 15.42 7.70
N ASN A 201 2.22 15.89 7.05
CA ASN A 201 2.10 17.28 6.58
C ASN A 201 0.76 17.94 6.95
N GLY A 202 -0.15 17.19 7.60
CA GLY A 202 -1.48 17.68 7.96
C GLY A 202 -2.47 17.69 6.79
N PHE A 203 -3.49 18.52 6.91
CA PHE A 203 -4.64 18.52 6.03
C PHE A 203 -5.02 19.92 5.55
N ASN A 204 -5.53 20.03 4.34
CA ASN A 204 -6.23 21.19 3.80
C ASN A 204 -7.67 20.76 3.44
N LYS A 205 -8.71 21.38 4.03
CA LYS A 205 -10.11 21.05 3.79
C LYS A 205 -10.43 19.53 3.83
N LYS A 206 -9.82 18.81 4.78
CA LYS A 206 -9.93 17.34 4.93
C LYS A 206 -9.23 16.51 3.83
N ILE A 207 -8.42 17.11 2.98
CA ILE A 207 -7.53 16.43 2.04
C ILE A 207 -6.12 16.47 2.61
N PRO A 208 -5.39 15.34 2.67
CA PRO A 208 -4.03 15.33 3.22
C PRO A 208 -3.05 16.06 2.29
N ILE A 209 -2.09 16.78 2.89
CA ILE A 209 -1.11 17.57 2.16
C ILE A 209 0.16 16.74 1.95
N HIS A 210 0.64 16.63 0.72
CA HIS A 210 1.89 15.99 0.37
C HIS A 210 3.07 16.99 0.46
N CYS A 211 4.28 16.51 0.82
CA CYS A 211 5.46 17.40 0.84
C CYS A 211 5.91 17.83 -0.58
N GLY A 212 5.63 16.99 -1.58
CA GLY A 212 5.98 17.27 -2.97
C GLY A 212 7.43 16.95 -3.38
N THR A 213 8.31 16.58 -2.41
CA THR A 213 9.76 16.45 -2.62
C THR A 213 10.37 15.09 -2.22
N CYS A 214 9.68 14.26 -1.43
CA CYS A 214 10.17 12.92 -1.14
C CYS A 214 9.98 11.98 -2.35
N LEU A 215 10.72 10.88 -2.36
CA LEU A 215 10.73 9.91 -3.47
C LEU A 215 9.30 9.53 -3.91
N ASN A 216 8.43 9.17 -2.97
CA ASN A 216 7.07 8.73 -3.30
C ASN A 216 6.17 9.87 -3.84
N CYS A 217 6.40 11.12 -3.40
CA CYS A 217 5.73 12.28 -3.99
C CYS A 217 6.19 12.51 -5.43
N MET A 218 7.49 12.38 -5.70
CA MET A 218 8.04 12.53 -7.04
C MET A 218 7.55 11.44 -7.99
N LEU A 219 7.55 10.17 -7.54
CA LEU A 219 6.98 9.05 -8.30
C LEU A 219 5.48 9.25 -8.58
N ARG A 220 4.72 9.77 -7.59
CA ARG A 220 3.31 10.10 -7.77
C ARG A 220 3.13 11.17 -8.85
N LYS A 221 3.83 12.30 -8.75
CA LYS A 221 3.79 13.38 -9.75
C LYS A 221 4.12 12.86 -11.15
N LYS A 222 5.18 12.04 -11.28
CA LYS A 222 5.60 11.41 -12.55
C LYS A 222 4.47 10.53 -13.13
N GLY A 223 3.85 9.67 -12.29
CA GLY A 223 2.75 8.81 -12.72
C GLY A 223 1.53 9.59 -13.23
N PHE A 224 1.12 10.66 -12.53
CA PHE A 224 0.03 11.53 -12.97
C PHE A 224 0.40 12.29 -14.24
N TYR A 225 1.61 12.85 -14.32
CA TYR A 225 2.09 13.57 -15.50
C TYR A 225 2.02 12.71 -16.78
N TRP A 226 2.64 11.52 -16.75
CA TRP A 226 2.67 10.63 -17.91
C TRP A 226 1.32 9.96 -18.22
N SER A 227 0.41 9.91 -17.25
CA SER A 227 -0.96 9.44 -17.51
C SER A 227 -1.84 10.47 -18.23
N GLY A 228 -1.44 11.73 -18.27
CA GLY A 228 -2.27 12.85 -18.73
C GLY A 228 -3.44 13.18 -17.80
N ILE A 229 -3.44 12.67 -16.57
CA ILE A 229 -4.50 12.88 -15.58
C ILE A 229 -4.02 13.89 -14.54
N GLN A 230 -4.83 14.90 -14.23
CA GLN A 230 -4.50 15.87 -13.21
C GLN A 230 -4.51 15.23 -11.83
N ASP A 231 -3.44 15.42 -11.02
CA ASP A 231 -3.41 15.01 -9.63
C ASP A 231 -4.20 15.99 -8.76
N PRO A 232 -5.26 15.55 -8.08
CA PRO A 232 -6.09 16.43 -7.23
C PRO A 232 -5.48 16.67 -5.85
N SER A 233 -4.27 16.16 -5.57
CA SER A 233 -3.62 16.30 -4.26
C SER A 233 -3.14 17.72 -4.00
N PHE A 234 -3.17 18.10 -2.72
CA PHE A 234 -2.46 19.30 -2.28
C PHE A 234 -1.00 18.98 -2.00
N TYR A 235 -0.12 19.86 -2.45
CA TYR A 235 1.30 19.82 -2.16
C TYR A 235 1.70 21.05 -1.36
N ARG A 236 2.67 20.90 -0.45
CA ARG A 236 3.30 22.09 0.15
C ARG A 236 3.93 22.93 -0.95
N SER A 237 3.76 24.25 -0.85
CA SER A 237 4.59 25.16 -1.65
C SER A 237 6.06 24.90 -1.30
N PRO A 238 6.96 24.91 -2.30
CA PRO A 238 8.39 24.75 -2.07
C PRO A 238 8.96 25.83 -1.16
#